data_bf8d459809c13a7368a95289c20ceb6d
#
_entry.id   bf8d459809c13a7368a95289c20ceb6d
#
_cell.length_a   1.000
_cell.length_b   1.000
_cell.length_c   1.000
_cell.angle_alpha   90.00
_cell.angle_beta   90.00
_cell.angle_gamma   90.00
#
_symmetry.space_group_name_H-M   'P 1'
#
loop_
_entity.id
_entity.type
_entity.pdbx_description
1 polymer ?
#
loop_
_entity_poly.entity_id
_entity_poly.type
_entity_poly.pdbx_seq_one_letter_code
_entity_poly.pdbx_strand_id
1 'polypeptide(L)'
;DYIKNSGEFPEAANWGLEWVGSIPGKRESRRFHGPYRLTEHDVLRPQGFPDTVAYGGWYVDTHPPMGVDAPEEPPCVQHHFAHLFPLPLRCYHSRNIANLFFAGRNISATHIAFASTRVMATCAVGGQAVGTAAALW
;
A
#
# COMPACT_ATOMS: atom_id res chain seq x y z
N ASP A 1 -1.29 -9.03 -26.27
CA ASP A 1 -2.20 -9.73 -27.17
C ASP A 1 -3.56 -9.04 -27.23
N TYR A 2 -4.27 -8.84 -26.13
CA TYR A 2 -5.62 -8.26 -26.11
C TYR A 2 -5.73 -6.91 -26.84
N ILE A 3 -4.86 -5.95 -26.57
CA ILE A 3 -4.88 -4.61 -27.20
C ILE A 3 -4.78 -4.70 -28.73
N LYS A 4 -3.99 -5.64 -29.25
CA LYS A 4 -3.78 -5.78 -30.69
C LYS A 4 -4.85 -6.62 -31.40
N ASN A 5 -5.43 -7.60 -30.72
CA ASN A 5 -6.20 -8.67 -31.35
C ASN A 5 -7.67 -8.73 -30.92
N SER A 6 -8.10 -7.94 -29.94
CA SER A 6 -9.51 -7.86 -29.51
C SER A 6 -10.42 -7.17 -30.52
N GLY A 7 -9.89 -6.28 -31.35
CA GLY A 7 -10.67 -5.38 -32.19
C GLY A 7 -11.22 -4.14 -31.50
N GLU A 8 -11.03 -4.02 -30.18
CA GLU A 8 -11.52 -2.87 -29.39
C GLU A 8 -10.65 -1.61 -29.55
N PHE A 9 -9.41 -1.77 -30.03
CA PHE A 9 -8.43 -0.70 -30.14
C PHE A 9 -7.88 -0.61 -31.57
N PRO A 10 -8.67 -0.16 -32.56
CA PRO A 10 -8.23 -0.12 -33.96
C PRO A 10 -6.99 0.76 -34.16
N GLU A 11 -6.79 1.80 -33.36
CA GLU A 11 -5.59 2.64 -33.40
C GLU A 11 -4.31 1.90 -33.02
N ALA A 12 -4.41 0.80 -32.30
CA ALA A 12 -3.26 -0.01 -31.91
C ALA A 12 -2.73 -0.91 -33.03
N ALA A 13 -3.38 -0.96 -34.17
CA ALA A 13 -2.94 -1.81 -35.30
C ALA A 13 -1.49 -1.53 -35.72
N ASN A 14 -1.07 -0.27 -35.66
CA ASN A 14 0.28 0.17 -36.02
C ASN A 14 1.25 0.28 -34.85
N TRP A 15 0.81 -0.04 -33.64
CA TRP A 15 1.68 0.00 -32.45
C TRP A 15 2.57 -1.24 -32.40
N GLY A 16 3.82 -1.06 -32.00
CA GLY A 16 4.76 -2.15 -31.71
C GLY A 16 5.12 -2.15 -30.22
N LEU A 17 5.42 -3.33 -29.69
CA LEU A 17 5.99 -3.44 -28.36
C LEU A 17 7.48 -3.03 -28.44
N GLU A 18 7.83 -1.90 -27.87
CA GLU A 18 9.20 -1.39 -27.86
C GLU A 18 10.01 -2.04 -26.73
N TRP A 19 9.42 -2.11 -25.54
CA TRP A 19 10.11 -2.63 -24.36
C TRP A 19 9.12 -3.18 -23.32
N VAL A 20 9.55 -4.20 -22.61
CA VAL A 20 8.86 -4.74 -21.44
C VAL A 20 9.86 -4.98 -20.32
N GLY A 21 9.48 -4.67 -19.09
CA GLY A 21 10.33 -4.90 -17.92
C GLY A 21 10.66 -6.37 -17.75
N SER A 22 11.94 -6.66 -17.49
CA SER A 22 12.43 -8.04 -17.28
C SER A 22 11.94 -8.64 -15.96
N ILE A 23 11.58 -7.80 -15.00
CA ILE A 23 11.11 -8.21 -13.68
C ILE A 23 9.74 -7.58 -13.41
N PRO A 24 8.73 -8.39 -13.05
CA PRO A 24 7.42 -7.85 -12.70
C PRO A 24 7.49 -7.00 -11.44
N GLY A 25 6.77 -5.89 -11.43
CA GLY A 25 6.67 -5.00 -10.28
C GLY A 25 5.84 -5.60 -9.15
N LYS A 26 6.43 -6.37 -8.26
CA LYS A 26 5.75 -6.87 -7.05
C LYS A 26 5.36 -5.72 -6.14
N ARG A 27 4.10 -5.68 -5.72
CA ARG A 27 3.61 -4.65 -4.79
C ARG A 27 3.65 -5.12 -3.35
N GLU A 28 2.82 -6.07 -2.96
CA GLU A 28 2.86 -6.66 -1.64
C GLU A 28 3.84 -7.85 -1.61
N SER A 29 4.64 -7.93 -0.56
CA SER A 29 5.46 -9.10 -0.27
C SER A 29 5.64 -9.20 1.23
N ARG A 30 6.74 -8.68 1.79
CA ARG A 30 7.00 -8.65 3.22
C ARG A 30 6.50 -7.37 3.85
N ARG A 31 5.85 -7.50 5.01
CA ARG A 31 5.55 -6.41 5.92
C ARG A 31 6.35 -6.63 7.20
N PHE A 32 6.91 -5.59 7.75
CA PHE A 32 7.67 -5.67 8.99
C PHE A 32 6.73 -5.74 10.20
N HIS A 33 7.25 -6.18 11.31
CA HIS A 33 6.54 -6.21 12.58
C HIS A 33 7.03 -5.09 13.49
N GLY A 34 6.18 -4.10 13.68
CA GLY A 34 6.33 -3.07 14.70
C GLY A 34 5.72 -3.48 16.03
N PRO A 35 5.88 -2.68 17.08
CA PRO A 35 5.17 -2.86 18.36
C PRO A 35 3.65 -2.79 18.21
N TYR A 36 3.16 -2.06 17.21
CA TYR A 36 1.76 -2.02 16.82
C TYR A 36 1.61 -2.54 15.39
N ARG A 37 0.51 -3.22 15.12
CA ARG A 37 0.14 -3.67 13.79
C ARG A 37 -1.18 -3.00 13.41
N LEU A 38 -1.13 -2.07 12.47
CA LEU A 38 -2.32 -1.39 11.95
C LEU A 38 -3.29 -2.40 11.34
N THR A 39 -4.56 -2.27 11.68
CA THR A 39 -5.63 -3.15 11.22
C THR A 39 -6.64 -2.41 10.36
N GLU A 40 -7.50 -3.14 9.68
CA GLU A 40 -8.66 -2.60 8.96
C GLU A 40 -9.61 -1.80 9.85
N HIS A 41 -9.69 -2.15 11.14
CA HIS A 41 -10.52 -1.42 12.10
C HIS A 41 -9.99 -0.01 12.33
N ASP A 42 -8.66 0.15 12.40
CA ASP A 42 -8.02 1.46 12.57
C ASP A 42 -8.21 2.35 11.34
N VAL A 43 -8.32 1.73 10.15
CA VAL A 43 -8.57 2.43 8.88
C VAL A 43 -10.03 2.81 8.74
N LEU A 44 -10.95 1.87 8.98
CA LEU A 44 -12.38 2.04 8.72
C LEU A 44 -13.12 2.75 9.86
N ARG A 45 -12.60 2.69 11.09
CA ARG A 45 -13.16 3.31 12.30
C ARG A 45 -12.04 3.97 13.09
N PRO A 46 -11.46 5.05 12.57
CA PRO A 46 -10.24 5.62 13.12
C PRO A 46 -10.43 6.10 14.57
N GLN A 47 -9.47 5.73 15.39
CA GLN A 47 -9.30 6.24 16.75
C GLN A 47 -7.95 6.94 16.83
N GLY A 48 -7.82 7.95 17.69
CA GLY A 48 -6.55 8.64 17.88
C GLY A 48 -5.52 7.73 18.57
N PHE A 49 -4.26 7.83 18.14
CA PHE A 49 -3.12 7.23 18.83
C PHE A 49 -2.29 8.34 19.50
N PRO A 50 -1.77 8.12 20.71
CA PRO A 50 -0.92 9.12 21.39
C PRO A 50 0.39 9.40 20.62
N ASP A 51 0.83 8.45 19.79
CA ASP A 51 2.01 8.50 18.95
C ASP A 51 1.68 8.64 17.47
N THR A 52 0.59 9.33 17.12
CA THR A 52 0.23 9.62 15.73
C THR A 52 1.30 10.52 15.10
N VAL A 53 1.90 10.06 13.98
CA VAL A 53 2.96 10.78 13.26
C VAL A 53 2.63 11.06 11.79
N ALA A 54 1.60 10.40 11.27
CA ALA A 54 1.16 10.54 9.89
C ALA A 54 -0.33 10.26 9.76
N TYR A 55 -0.89 10.57 8.60
CA TYR A 55 -2.28 10.27 8.26
C TYR A 55 -2.37 9.61 6.89
N GLY A 56 -3.25 8.63 6.76
CA GLY A 56 -3.72 8.07 5.51
C GLY A 56 -5.14 8.52 5.23
N GLY A 57 -5.56 8.45 3.96
CA GLY A 57 -6.92 8.85 3.55
C GLY A 57 -7.36 8.16 2.26
N TRP A 58 -6.56 7.21 1.74
CA TRP A 58 -6.94 6.42 0.59
C TRP A 58 -7.92 5.32 1.02
N TYR A 59 -8.92 5.03 0.20
CA TYR A 59 -9.85 3.92 0.43
C TYR A 59 -9.13 2.57 0.46
N VAL A 60 -9.76 1.56 1.07
CA VAL A 60 -9.24 0.19 1.02
C VAL A 60 -9.46 -0.36 -0.39
N ASP A 61 -8.38 -0.67 -1.09
CA ASP A 61 -8.36 -1.15 -2.46
C ASP A 61 -7.69 -2.52 -2.51
N THR A 62 -8.48 -3.58 -2.56
CA THR A 62 -8.03 -4.96 -2.59
C THR A 62 -8.09 -5.54 -3.99
N HIS A 63 -7.19 -6.44 -4.30
CA HIS A 63 -7.13 -7.17 -5.56
C HIS A 63 -7.17 -8.67 -5.27
N PRO A 64 -7.74 -9.50 -6.18
CA PRO A 64 -7.78 -10.94 -5.97
C PRO A 64 -6.35 -11.50 -5.90
N PRO A 65 -6.05 -12.34 -4.88
CA PRO A 65 -4.70 -12.90 -4.70
C PRO A 65 -4.22 -13.74 -5.89
N MET A 66 -5.16 -14.38 -6.59
CA MET A 66 -4.88 -15.20 -7.76
C MET A 66 -4.62 -14.36 -9.03
N GLY A 67 -4.93 -13.07 -9.01
CA GLY A 67 -4.70 -12.19 -10.15
C GLY A 67 -5.42 -12.68 -11.41
N VAL A 68 -4.68 -12.89 -12.49
CA VAL A 68 -5.22 -13.34 -13.79
C VAL A 68 -5.82 -14.74 -13.77
N ASP A 69 -5.52 -15.53 -12.76
CA ASP A 69 -6.07 -16.88 -12.58
C ASP A 69 -7.46 -16.88 -11.90
N ALA A 70 -7.99 -15.69 -11.60
CA ALA A 70 -9.33 -15.49 -11.06
C ALA A 70 -10.18 -14.60 -11.98
N PRO A 71 -10.48 -15.03 -13.20
CA PRO A 71 -11.18 -14.21 -14.20
C PRO A 71 -12.62 -13.87 -13.81
N GLU A 72 -13.23 -14.67 -12.91
CA GLU A 72 -14.60 -14.45 -12.42
C GLU A 72 -14.65 -13.39 -11.29
N GLU A 73 -13.51 -13.05 -10.69
CA GLU A 73 -13.46 -12.04 -9.65
C GLU A 73 -13.22 -10.65 -10.27
N PRO A 74 -13.83 -9.58 -9.70
CA PRO A 74 -13.53 -8.24 -10.15
C PRO A 74 -12.04 -7.94 -9.94
N PRO A 75 -11.39 -7.18 -10.83
CA PRO A 75 -9.95 -6.91 -10.74
C PRO A 75 -9.55 -6.13 -9.50
N CYS A 76 -10.49 -5.42 -8.89
CA CYS A 76 -10.33 -4.77 -7.60
C CYS A 76 -11.68 -4.60 -6.89
N VAL A 77 -11.63 -4.57 -5.56
CA VAL A 77 -12.77 -4.20 -4.70
C VAL A 77 -12.38 -3.01 -3.86
N GLN A 78 -13.14 -1.93 -3.98
CA GLN A 78 -12.86 -0.64 -3.34
C GLN A 78 -13.89 -0.33 -2.26
N HIS A 79 -13.43 -0.14 -1.02
CA HIS A 79 -14.25 0.29 0.10
C HIS A 79 -13.95 1.75 0.41
N HIS A 80 -14.80 2.64 -0.10
CA HIS A 80 -14.66 4.08 0.04
C HIS A 80 -15.08 4.56 1.42
N PHE A 81 -14.39 5.58 1.92
CA PHE A 81 -14.74 6.36 3.11
C PHE A 81 -14.23 7.80 2.93
N ALA A 82 -14.80 8.74 3.71
CA ALA A 82 -14.53 10.17 3.56
C ALA A 82 -13.77 10.77 4.77
N HIS A 83 -12.96 9.97 5.45
CA HIS A 83 -12.21 10.40 6.62
C HIS A 83 -10.71 10.12 6.45
N LEU A 84 -9.90 10.78 7.29
CA LEU A 84 -8.50 10.44 7.47
C LEU A 84 -8.36 9.49 8.65
N PHE A 85 -7.37 8.61 8.59
CA PHE A 85 -7.03 7.72 9.68
C PHE A 85 -5.58 7.94 10.14
N PRO A 86 -5.34 7.95 11.46
CA PRO A 86 -4.01 8.20 12.00
C PRO A 86 -3.10 6.98 11.87
N LEU A 87 -1.81 7.24 11.70
CA LEU A 87 -0.76 6.25 11.63
C LEU A 87 0.21 6.46 12.81
N PRO A 88 0.28 5.50 13.75
CA PRO A 88 1.15 5.63 14.90
C PRO A 88 2.61 5.29 14.58
N LEU A 89 3.55 5.95 15.25
CA LEU A 89 4.99 5.69 15.09
C LEU A 89 5.35 4.22 15.32
N ARG A 90 4.63 3.54 16.21
CA ARG A 90 4.79 2.11 16.51
C ARG A 90 4.57 1.17 15.30
N CYS A 91 4.00 1.66 14.20
CA CYS A 91 3.92 0.92 12.94
C CYS A 91 5.19 1.05 12.09
N TYR A 92 6.07 2.00 12.41
CA TYR A 92 7.19 2.42 11.58
C TYR A 92 8.56 2.06 12.14
N HIS A 93 8.64 1.37 13.27
CA HIS A 93 9.91 0.87 13.79
C HIS A 93 9.83 -0.60 14.19
N SER A 94 10.98 -1.23 14.29
CA SER A 94 11.06 -2.66 14.57
C SER A 94 10.66 -2.99 16.00
N ARG A 95 9.92 -4.10 16.14
CA ARG A 95 9.55 -4.65 17.44
C ARG A 95 10.74 -5.23 18.22
N ASN A 96 11.77 -5.69 17.52
CA ASN A 96 12.88 -6.47 18.10
C ASN A 96 14.28 -5.95 17.76
N ILE A 97 14.39 -4.90 16.94
CA ILE A 97 15.66 -4.24 16.61
C ILE A 97 15.50 -2.76 16.96
N ALA A 98 16.19 -2.31 18.00
CA ALA A 98 15.95 -1.02 18.63
C ALA A 98 16.16 0.19 17.70
N ASN A 99 17.13 0.12 16.79
CA ASN A 99 17.52 1.21 15.90
C ASN A 99 17.10 0.99 14.43
N LEU A 100 16.05 0.20 14.17
CA LEU A 100 15.55 -0.07 12.84
C LEU A 100 14.17 0.56 12.66
N PHE A 101 14.08 1.51 11.73
CA PHE A 101 12.84 2.10 11.26
C PHE A 101 12.45 1.59 9.89
N PHE A 102 11.16 1.71 9.55
CA PHE A 102 10.57 1.33 8.27
C PHE A 102 10.01 2.55 7.56
N ALA A 103 10.26 2.68 6.28
CA ALA A 103 9.62 3.68 5.44
C ALA A 103 9.05 3.03 4.18
N GLY A 104 7.96 3.60 3.65
CA GLY A 104 7.28 3.07 2.48
C GLY A 104 6.11 2.15 2.84
N ARG A 105 5.76 1.24 1.93
CA ARG A 105 4.56 0.40 2.05
C ARG A 105 4.69 -0.79 3.02
N ASN A 106 5.89 -1.15 3.40
CA ASN A 106 6.23 -2.35 4.17
C ASN A 106 6.13 -2.15 5.70
N ILE A 107 5.41 -1.17 6.16
CA ILE A 107 5.15 -0.91 7.58
C ILE A 107 4.39 -2.06 8.25
N SER A 108 4.28 -2.00 9.58
CA SER A 108 3.54 -2.99 10.37
C SER A 108 2.04 -2.81 10.20
N ALA A 109 1.44 -3.55 9.29
CA ALA A 109 0.00 -3.50 8.97
C ALA A 109 -0.53 -4.89 8.59
N THR A 110 -1.86 -5.08 8.70
CA THR A 110 -2.55 -6.23 8.11
C THR A 110 -2.61 -6.08 6.58
N HIS A 111 -2.97 -7.14 5.86
CA HIS A 111 -3.17 -7.09 4.42
C HIS A 111 -4.21 -6.04 4.02
N ILE A 112 -5.33 -5.98 4.73
CA ILE A 112 -6.42 -5.05 4.44
C ILE A 112 -6.02 -3.60 4.75
N ALA A 113 -5.37 -3.34 5.89
CA ALA A 113 -4.86 -2.01 6.19
C ALA A 113 -3.78 -1.57 5.18
N PHE A 114 -2.90 -2.48 4.76
CA PHE A 114 -1.92 -2.24 3.72
C PHE A 114 -2.57 -1.79 2.40
N ALA A 115 -3.72 -2.35 2.03
CA ALA A 115 -4.43 -1.99 0.81
C ALA A 115 -4.80 -0.50 0.74
N SER A 116 -4.88 0.18 1.88
CA SER A 116 -5.08 1.64 1.99
C SER A 116 -3.75 2.41 2.17
N THR A 117 -2.80 1.88 2.96
CA THR A 117 -1.58 2.61 3.34
C THR A 117 -0.47 2.57 2.29
N ARG A 118 -0.53 1.68 1.31
CA ARG A 118 0.50 1.43 0.29
C ARG A 118 0.67 2.51 -0.76
N VAL A 119 -0.21 3.50 -0.81
CA VAL A 119 -0.17 4.57 -1.81
C VAL A 119 0.96 5.55 -1.56
N MET A 120 1.49 6.14 -2.64
CA MET A 120 2.70 6.96 -2.60
C MET A 120 2.60 8.13 -1.61
N ALA A 121 1.49 8.84 -1.58
CA ALA A 121 1.31 9.99 -0.68
C ALA A 121 1.41 9.58 0.80
N THR A 122 0.71 8.52 1.21
CA THR A 122 0.79 7.97 2.58
C THR A 122 2.21 7.49 2.91
N CYS A 123 2.87 6.82 1.96
CA CYS A 123 4.25 6.37 2.13
C CYS A 123 5.23 7.55 2.28
N ALA A 124 5.02 8.65 1.55
CA ALA A 124 5.87 9.84 1.62
C ALA A 124 5.74 10.54 2.97
N VAL A 125 4.51 10.74 3.47
CA VAL A 125 4.28 11.34 4.79
C VAL A 125 4.86 10.46 5.90
N GLY A 126 4.67 9.14 5.82
CA GLY A 126 5.30 8.19 6.75
C GLY A 126 6.81 8.23 6.70
N GLY A 127 7.41 8.36 5.51
CA GLY A 127 8.85 8.49 5.34
C GLY A 127 9.41 9.77 5.97
N GLN A 128 8.71 10.88 5.85
CA GLN A 128 9.06 12.13 6.53
C GLN A 128 9.02 11.98 8.05
N ALA A 129 7.96 11.36 8.58
CA ALA A 129 7.82 11.10 10.02
C ALA A 129 8.98 10.23 10.54
N VAL A 130 9.32 9.16 9.83
CA VAL A 130 10.45 8.26 10.15
C VAL A 130 11.78 8.99 10.12
N GLY A 131 12.04 9.80 9.07
CA GLY A 131 13.27 10.59 8.96
C GLY A 131 13.42 11.56 10.13
N THR A 132 12.33 12.21 10.54
CA THR A 132 12.30 13.09 11.72
C THR A 132 12.56 12.31 13.01
N ALA A 133 11.88 11.16 13.19
CA ALA A 133 12.09 10.31 14.38
C ALA A 133 13.54 9.81 14.48
N ALA A 134 14.12 9.37 13.38
CA ALA A 134 15.50 8.91 13.34
C ALA A 134 16.53 10.00 13.63
N ALA A 135 16.21 11.27 13.29
CA ALA A 135 17.07 12.41 13.60
C ALA A 135 16.99 12.84 15.08
N LEU A 136 15.92 12.48 15.77
CA LEU A 136 15.69 12.79 17.19
C LEU A 136 16.11 11.64 18.13
N TRP A 137 16.41 10.48 17.57
CA TRP A 137 16.84 9.29 18.29
C TRP A 137 18.29 9.41 18.73
#